data_43d893cfeafae188d74d6d4480c98bc9
#
_entry.id   43d893cfeafae188d74d6d4480c98bc9
#
_cell.length_a   1.000
_cell.length_b   1.000
_cell.length_c   1.000
_cell.angle_alpha   90.00
_cell.angle_beta   90.00
_cell.angle_gamma   90.00
#
_symmetry.space_group_name_H-M   'P 1'
#
loop_
_entity.id
_entity.type
_entity.pdbx_description
1 polymer ?
#
loop_
_entity_poly.entity_id
_entity_poly.type
_entity_poly.pdbx_seq_one_letter_code
_entity_poly.pdbx_strand_id
1 'polypeptide(L)'
;VEVLGIVNNRKNEKGMTLLEALVSTAIIGIGFVAVFQMVNYSIQSIDVSGERTKASYLASMVAEDVISEKHSNSPTTDKKLMDYLVDNRHTTGSSWRMGSCSSGSSSSSNHTNALQNKIQKWDNRFSKRRIKCKGAQDIKFLKVFDICRSGCKYTNSTIYDKWYLGKMEINMNDGKKKKYLYFQIH
;
A
#
# COMPACT_ATOMS: atom_id res chain seq x y z
N VAL A 1 44.47 44.52 -65.00
CA VAL A 1 44.55 43.13 -64.39
C VAL A 1 44.64 43.33 -62.89
N GLU A 2 43.49 43.12 -62.21
CA GLU A 2 43.33 43.30 -60.79
C GLU A 2 43.51 41.90 -60.11
N VAL A 3 44.57 41.77 -59.30
CA VAL A 3 44.86 40.56 -58.55
C VAL A 3 44.10 40.67 -57.25
N LEU A 4 43.00 39.95 -57.17
CA LEU A 4 42.21 39.73 -55.94
C LEU A 4 43.06 38.99 -54.89
N GLY A 5 43.50 39.75 -53.86
CA GLY A 5 44.14 39.19 -52.67
C GLY A 5 43.15 38.42 -51.86
N ILE A 6 43.25 37.11 -51.87
CA ILE A 6 42.48 36.21 -50.94
C ILE A 6 43.05 36.38 -49.53
N VAL A 7 42.36 37.20 -48.73
CA VAL A 7 42.64 37.31 -47.29
C VAL A 7 42.19 35.96 -46.61
N ASN A 8 43.21 35.17 -46.43
CA ASN A 8 43.02 33.90 -45.68
C ASN A 8 42.84 34.19 -44.17
N ASN A 9 41.62 34.42 -43.77
CA ASN A 9 41.25 34.63 -42.38
C ASN A 9 41.32 33.29 -41.64
N ARG A 10 42.52 32.84 -41.26
CA ARG A 10 42.73 31.73 -40.35
C ARG A 10 42.16 32.15 -38.99
N LYS A 11 40.94 31.72 -38.69
CA LYS A 11 40.43 31.72 -37.31
C LYS A 11 41.45 30.97 -36.47
N ASN A 12 42.02 31.64 -35.48
CA ASN A 12 42.88 31.02 -34.47
C ASN A 12 42.02 30.03 -33.66
N GLU A 13 41.97 28.81 -34.12
CA GLU A 13 41.40 27.70 -33.34
C GLU A 13 42.38 27.45 -32.18
N LYS A 14 42.04 27.99 -31.02
CA LYS A 14 42.74 27.67 -29.78
C LYS A 14 42.42 26.23 -29.43
N GLY A 15 43.37 25.36 -29.63
CA GLY A 15 43.24 23.95 -29.20
C GLY A 15 43.04 23.87 -27.69
N MET A 16 42.12 23.03 -27.26
CA MET A 16 41.88 22.78 -25.86
C MET A 16 43.16 22.23 -25.23
N THR A 17 43.58 22.80 -24.11
CA THR A 17 44.77 22.29 -23.39
C THR A 17 44.44 20.93 -22.73
N LEU A 18 45.44 20.08 -22.57
CA LEU A 18 45.29 18.78 -21.94
C LEU A 18 44.70 18.91 -20.49
N LEU A 19 45.13 19.96 -19.81
CA LEU A 19 44.62 20.27 -18.46
C LEU A 19 43.13 20.65 -18.47
N GLU A 20 42.69 21.46 -19.43
CA GLU A 20 41.30 21.86 -19.60
C GLU A 20 40.39 20.65 -19.92
N ALA A 21 40.89 19.73 -20.76
CA ALA A 21 40.19 18.49 -21.05
C ALA A 21 40.02 17.60 -19.78
N LEU A 22 41.07 17.47 -18.97
CA LEU A 22 41.02 16.72 -17.72
C LEU A 22 40.05 17.31 -16.70
N VAL A 23 40.09 18.63 -16.52
CA VAL A 23 39.17 19.31 -15.59
C VAL A 23 37.73 19.20 -16.08
N SER A 24 37.49 19.38 -17.39
CA SER A 24 36.17 19.25 -17.97
C SER A 24 35.58 17.83 -17.76
N THR A 25 36.36 16.81 -18.01
CA THR A 25 35.91 15.41 -17.79
C THR A 25 35.65 15.11 -16.32
N ALA A 26 36.44 15.66 -15.39
CA ALA A 26 36.21 15.53 -13.97
C ALA A 26 34.88 16.16 -13.53
N ILE A 27 34.60 17.38 -13.99
CA ILE A 27 33.35 18.09 -13.67
C ILE A 27 32.14 17.36 -14.25
N ILE A 28 32.24 16.89 -15.50
CA ILE A 28 31.17 16.08 -16.12
C ILE A 28 30.94 14.78 -15.34
N GLY A 29 32.01 14.09 -14.90
CA GLY A 29 31.93 12.88 -14.12
C GLY A 29 31.18 13.08 -12.81
N ILE A 30 31.50 14.14 -12.05
CA ILE A 30 30.83 14.49 -10.81
C ILE A 30 29.34 14.83 -11.07
N GLY A 31 29.06 15.62 -12.11
CA GLY A 31 27.71 15.96 -12.51
C GLY A 31 26.87 14.72 -12.86
N PHE A 32 27.46 13.77 -13.56
CA PHE A 32 26.79 12.52 -13.93
C PHE A 32 26.42 11.68 -12.69
N VAL A 33 27.34 11.57 -11.73
CA VAL A 33 27.07 10.86 -10.47
C VAL A 33 25.91 11.51 -9.70
N ALA A 34 25.89 12.84 -9.64
CA ALA A 34 24.81 13.58 -8.98
C ALA A 34 23.43 13.32 -9.63
N VAL A 35 23.38 13.33 -10.96
CA VAL A 35 22.15 13.02 -11.72
C VAL A 35 21.70 11.57 -11.46
N PHE A 36 22.62 10.62 -11.47
CA PHE A 36 22.30 9.20 -11.15
C PHE A 36 21.71 9.05 -9.77
N GLN A 37 22.25 9.71 -8.77
CA GLN A 37 21.71 9.69 -7.41
C GLN A 37 20.30 10.27 -7.37
N MET A 38 20.05 11.38 -8.04
CA MET A 38 18.73 12.00 -8.12
C MET A 38 17.69 11.06 -8.76
N VAL A 39 18.05 10.39 -9.83
CA VAL A 39 17.19 9.40 -10.50
C VAL A 39 16.87 8.24 -9.54
N ASN A 40 17.88 7.69 -8.85
CA ASN A 40 17.67 6.60 -7.90
C ASN A 40 16.73 7.01 -6.75
N TYR A 41 16.87 8.20 -6.18
CA TYR A 41 15.94 8.73 -5.18
C TYR A 41 14.53 8.90 -5.73
N SER A 42 14.40 9.37 -6.96
CA SER A 42 13.11 9.53 -7.62
C SER A 42 12.40 8.17 -7.79
N ILE A 43 13.10 7.15 -8.25
CA ILE A 43 12.55 5.80 -8.39
C ILE A 43 12.11 5.23 -7.04
N GLN A 44 12.94 5.38 -5.99
CA GLN A 44 12.58 4.94 -4.64
C GLN A 44 11.33 5.67 -4.12
N SER A 45 11.22 6.97 -4.37
CA SER A 45 10.05 7.77 -3.97
C SER A 45 8.78 7.31 -4.67
N ILE A 46 8.86 7.01 -5.97
CA ILE A 46 7.74 6.49 -6.75
C ILE A 46 7.29 5.12 -6.22
N ASP A 47 8.23 4.22 -5.96
CA ASP A 47 7.92 2.89 -5.41
C ASP A 47 7.23 2.98 -4.04
N VAL A 48 7.75 3.82 -3.14
CA VAL A 48 7.15 4.04 -1.82
C VAL A 48 5.74 4.63 -1.92
N SER A 49 5.55 5.60 -2.80
CA SER A 49 4.24 6.21 -3.05
C SER A 49 3.25 5.20 -3.63
N GLY A 50 3.70 4.38 -4.58
CA GLY A 50 2.90 3.32 -5.17
C GLY A 50 2.47 2.25 -4.14
N GLU A 51 3.37 1.84 -3.23
CA GLU A 51 3.03 0.92 -2.14
C GLU A 51 1.97 1.52 -1.20
N ARG A 52 2.11 2.80 -0.83
CA ARG A 52 1.14 3.50 0.03
C ARG A 52 -0.23 3.60 -0.62
N THR A 53 -0.29 3.91 -1.90
CA THR A 53 -1.54 4.00 -2.67
C THR A 53 -2.25 2.64 -2.72
N LYS A 54 -1.51 1.56 -3.02
CA LYS A 54 -2.06 0.20 -3.01
C LYS A 54 -2.58 -0.23 -1.65
N ALA A 55 -1.85 0.11 -0.57
CA ALA A 55 -2.29 -0.17 0.79
C ALA A 55 -3.55 0.62 1.17
N SER A 56 -3.64 1.90 0.78
CA SER A 56 -4.83 2.72 1.00
C SER A 56 -6.02 2.15 0.25
N TYR A 57 -5.85 1.78 -1.01
CA TYR A 57 -6.91 1.16 -1.81
C TYR A 57 -7.41 -0.15 -1.19
N LEU A 58 -6.49 -1.02 -0.74
CA LEU A 58 -6.88 -2.26 -0.07
C LEU A 58 -7.66 -1.98 1.22
N ALA A 59 -7.19 -1.04 2.03
CA ALA A 59 -7.86 -0.69 3.27
C ALA A 59 -9.27 -0.14 3.02
N SER A 60 -9.44 0.75 2.05
CA SER A 60 -10.75 1.29 1.67
C SER A 60 -11.67 0.21 1.13
N MET A 61 -11.19 -0.66 0.26
CA MET A 61 -11.97 -1.77 -0.28
C MET A 61 -12.48 -2.70 0.84
N VAL A 62 -11.64 -3.04 1.81
CA VAL A 62 -12.05 -3.88 2.94
C VAL A 62 -13.07 -3.14 3.82
N ALA A 63 -12.86 -1.86 4.09
CA ALA A 63 -13.80 -1.06 4.88
C ALA A 63 -15.18 -0.98 4.21
N GLU A 64 -15.23 -0.71 2.91
CA GLU A 64 -16.48 -0.67 2.13
C GLU A 64 -17.19 -2.02 2.13
N ASP A 65 -16.45 -3.11 1.90
CA ASP A 65 -17.01 -4.46 1.94
C ASP A 65 -17.56 -4.80 3.33
N VAL A 66 -16.87 -4.41 4.41
CA VAL A 66 -17.35 -4.63 5.79
C VAL A 66 -18.60 -3.82 6.10
N ILE A 67 -18.66 -2.56 5.66
CA ILE A 67 -19.84 -1.71 5.84
C ILE A 67 -21.03 -2.28 5.08
N SER A 68 -20.83 -2.74 3.84
CA SER A 68 -21.91 -3.29 3.02
C SER A 68 -22.47 -4.61 3.57
N GLU A 69 -21.63 -5.41 4.22
CA GLU A 69 -21.99 -6.73 4.73
C GLU A 69 -22.31 -6.76 6.24
N LYS A 70 -22.53 -5.60 6.85
CA LYS A 70 -22.75 -5.51 8.31
C LYS A 70 -23.89 -6.39 8.82
N HIS A 71 -24.92 -6.61 8.01
CA HIS A 71 -26.10 -7.42 8.33
C HIS A 71 -25.99 -8.88 7.88
N SER A 72 -24.95 -9.24 7.15
CA SER A 72 -24.73 -10.61 6.67
C SER A 72 -24.39 -11.54 7.82
N ASN A 73 -24.79 -12.82 7.68
CA ASN A 73 -24.42 -13.85 8.62
C ASN A 73 -22.95 -14.23 8.48
N SER A 74 -22.32 -14.59 9.59
CA SER A 74 -20.94 -15.07 9.59
C SER A 74 -20.80 -16.32 8.70
N PRO A 75 -19.65 -16.51 8.04
CA PRO A 75 -19.42 -17.68 7.21
C PRO A 75 -19.39 -19.00 7.99
N THR A 76 -19.18 -18.96 9.28
CA THR A 76 -18.95 -20.14 10.13
C THR A 76 -19.95 -20.31 11.27
N THR A 77 -20.75 -19.30 11.55
CA THR A 77 -21.70 -19.29 12.67
C THR A 77 -22.98 -18.56 12.27
N ASP A 78 -24.10 -18.88 12.89
CA ASP A 78 -25.37 -18.17 12.69
C ASP A 78 -25.40 -16.75 13.25
N LYS A 79 -24.28 -16.30 13.82
CA LYS A 79 -24.13 -14.94 14.33
C LYS A 79 -23.98 -13.96 13.17
N LYS A 80 -24.36 -12.71 13.37
CA LYS A 80 -24.09 -11.65 12.41
C LYS A 80 -22.59 -11.38 12.28
N LEU A 81 -22.18 -10.94 11.12
CA LEU A 81 -20.77 -10.68 10.83
C LEU A 81 -20.14 -9.71 11.84
N MET A 82 -20.86 -8.66 12.23
CA MET A 82 -20.33 -7.68 13.19
C MET A 82 -20.10 -8.30 14.57
N ASP A 83 -21.08 -9.04 15.07
CA ASP A 83 -20.95 -9.73 16.36
C ASP A 83 -19.82 -10.77 16.32
N TYR A 84 -19.67 -11.49 15.21
CA TYR A 84 -18.55 -12.40 14.99
C TYR A 84 -17.18 -11.69 15.00
N LEU A 85 -17.06 -10.54 14.32
CA LEU A 85 -15.82 -9.78 14.27
C LEU A 85 -15.47 -9.14 15.62
N VAL A 86 -16.46 -8.71 16.39
CA VAL A 86 -16.29 -8.19 17.74
C VAL A 86 -15.89 -9.30 18.72
N ASP A 87 -16.55 -10.45 18.66
CA ASP A 87 -16.28 -11.61 19.55
C ASP A 87 -14.87 -12.17 19.33
N ASN A 88 -14.43 -12.31 18.08
CA ASN A 88 -13.10 -12.83 17.76
C ASN A 88 -11.95 -11.92 18.21
N ARG A 89 -12.23 -10.68 18.55
CA ARG A 89 -11.27 -9.80 19.19
C ARG A 89 -10.78 -10.33 20.54
N HIS A 90 -11.60 -11.14 21.23
CA HIS A 90 -11.37 -11.58 22.62
C HIS A 90 -10.66 -12.93 22.73
N THR A 91 -10.74 -13.75 21.73
CA THR A 91 -10.28 -15.15 21.80
C THR A 91 -8.79 -15.31 21.59
N THR A 92 -7.93 -14.39 21.93
CA THR A 92 -6.46 -14.62 22.00
C THR A 92 -5.63 -13.34 21.94
N GLY A 93 -6.20 -12.22 22.32
CA GLY A 93 -5.43 -10.94 22.25
C GLY A 93 -5.08 -10.52 20.83
N SER A 94 -5.53 -11.24 19.83
CA SER A 94 -5.18 -11.02 18.44
C SER A 94 -6.30 -10.31 17.71
N SER A 95 -5.93 -9.21 17.14
CA SER A 95 -6.62 -8.61 16.01
C SER A 95 -6.94 -9.69 14.99
N TRP A 96 -8.11 -9.63 14.39
CA TRP A 96 -8.49 -10.54 13.32
C TRP A 96 -7.49 -10.43 12.17
N ARG A 97 -6.69 -11.45 12.03
CA ARG A 97 -5.63 -11.52 11.04
C ARG A 97 -6.23 -11.98 9.72
N MET A 98 -6.31 -11.09 8.75
CA MET A 98 -6.91 -11.37 7.46
C MET A 98 -5.93 -11.97 6.45
N GLY A 99 -4.94 -12.69 6.91
CA GLY A 99 -3.94 -13.33 6.07
C GLY A 99 -2.57 -12.67 6.11
N SER A 100 -1.57 -13.49 5.93
CA SER A 100 -0.17 -13.10 5.74
C SER A 100 0.14 -12.87 4.27
N CYS A 101 1.31 -12.33 4.00
CA CYS A 101 1.82 -12.19 2.65
C CYS A 101 1.88 -13.56 1.95
N SER A 102 0.99 -13.80 1.00
CA SER A 102 0.94 -15.03 0.23
C SER A 102 1.64 -14.89 -1.12
N SER A 103 2.02 -16.00 -1.74
CA SER A 103 2.59 -16.01 -3.09
C SER A 103 1.59 -15.63 -4.19
N GLY A 104 0.32 -15.42 -3.83
CA GLY A 104 -0.73 -15.05 -4.79
C GLY A 104 -1.25 -16.23 -5.60
N SER A 105 -1.10 -17.45 -5.11
CA SER A 105 -1.78 -18.60 -5.67
C SER A 105 -3.28 -18.42 -5.47
N SER A 106 -3.96 -18.10 -6.53
CA SER A 106 -5.42 -18.04 -6.57
C SER A 106 -5.95 -19.47 -6.59
N SER A 107 -6.09 -20.08 -5.43
CA SER A 107 -7.05 -21.16 -5.31
C SER A 107 -8.43 -20.49 -5.37
N SER A 108 -9.03 -20.48 -6.56
CA SER A 108 -10.42 -20.10 -6.71
C SER A 108 -11.26 -21.25 -6.22
N SER A 109 -11.40 -21.39 -4.93
CA SER A 109 -12.45 -22.18 -4.35
C SER A 109 -13.72 -21.33 -4.47
N ASN A 110 -14.65 -21.78 -5.30
CA ASN A 110 -15.98 -21.20 -5.35
C ASN A 110 -16.68 -21.52 -4.03
N HIS A 111 -16.61 -20.59 -3.11
CA HIS A 111 -17.37 -20.70 -1.87
C HIS A 111 -18.85 -20.40 -2.16
N THR A 112 -19.74 -21.18 -1.58
CA THR A 112 -21.19 -20.95 -1.66
C THR A 112 -21.62 -19.69 -0.93
N ASN A 113 -20.79 -19.22 0.00
CA ASN A 113 -21.06 -18.02 0.81
C ASN A 113 -20.37 -16.79 0.23
N ALA A 114 -21.14 -15.74 -0.06
CA ALA A 114 -20.64 -14.48 -0.62
C ALA A 114 -19.55 -13.83 0.23
N LEU A 115 -19.67 -13.91 1.56
CA LEU A 115 -18.70 -13.35 2.49
C LEU A 115 -17.35 -14.09 2.45
N GLN A 116 -17.37 -15.43 2.35
CA GLN A 116 -16.14 -16.20 2.18
C GLN A 116 -15.43 -15.84 0.88
N ASN A 117 -16.18 -15.64 -0.21
CA ASN A 117 -15.62 -15.16 -1.48
C ASN A 117 -14.98 -13.78 -1.35
N LYS A 118 -15.57 -12.86 -0.58
CA LYS A 118 -14.98 -11.54 -0.32
C LYS A 118 -13.71 -11.64 0.51
N ILE A 119 -13.70 -12.42 1.59
CA ILE A 119 -12.49 -12.65 2.42
C ILE A 119 -11.36 -13.22 1.57
N GLN A 120 -11.65 -14.21 0.72
CA GLN A 120 -10.67 -14.77 -0.20
C GLN A 120 -10.17 -13.74 -1.21
N LYS A 121 -11.05 -12.88 -1.74
CA LYS A 121 -10.67 -11.76 -2.59
C LYS A 121 -9.71 -10.80 -1.87
N TRP A 122 -9.95 -10.50 -0.59
CA TRP A 122 -9.05 -9.67 0.21
C TRP A 122 -7.69 -10.34 0.38
N ASP A 123 -7.64 -11.63 0.66
CA ASP A 123 -6.40 -12.39 0.80
C ASP A 123 -5.62 -12.44 -0.51
N ASN A 124 -6.27 -12.67 -1.63
CA ASN A 124 -5.65 -12.66 -2.95
C ASN A 124 -5.11 -11.28 -3.33
N ARG A 125 -5.74 -10.22 -2.86
CA ARG A 125 -5.28 -8.84 -3.08
C ARG A 125 -4.06 -8.49 -2.25
N PHE A 126 -3.93 -9.06 -1.07
CA PHE A 126 -2.76 -8.94 -0.20
C PHE A 126 -1.72 -10.01 -0.54
N SER A 127 -1.08 -9.87 -1.67
CA SER A 127 -0.12 -10.85 -2.17
C SER A 127 1.19 -10.20 -2.62
N LYS A 128 2.26 -11.00 -2.70
CA LYS A 128 3.56 -10.58 -3.22
C LYS A 128 3.45 -9.94 -4.61
N ARG A 129 2.55 -10.45 -5.44
CA ARG A 129 2.37 -9.97 -6.80
C ARG A 129 1.66 -8.62 -6.87
N ARG A 130 0.69 -8.34 -5.98
CA ARG A 130 -0.17 -7.15 -6.09
C ARG A 130 0.31 -5.99 -5.22
N ILE A 131 0.62 -6.25 -3.96
CA ILE A 131 1.05 -5.23 -2.99
C ILE A 131 2.56 -5.24 -2.78
N LYS A 132 3.25 -6.22 -3.37
CA LYS A 132 4.69 -6.42 -3.17
C LYS A 132 5.05 -6.64 -1.69
N CYS A 133 4.16 -7.26 -0.91
CA CYS A 133 4.49 -7.68 0.43
C CYS A 133 5.66 -8.69 0.39
N LYS A 134 6.58 -8.62 1.35
CA LYS A 134 7.86 -9.33 1.28
C LYS A 134 8.02 -10.43 2.32
N GLY A 135 7.54 -10.22 3.53
CA GLY A 135 7.86 -11.06 4.67
C GLY A 135 6.66 -11.56 5.46
N ALA A 136 6.95 -12.43 6.43
CA ALA A 136 5.94 -12.94 7.35
C ALA A 136 5.35 -11.85 8.27
N GLN A 137 6.09 -10.74 8.45
CA GLN A 137 5.66 -9.58 9.22
C GLN A 137 4.77 -8.62 8.40
N ASP A 138 4.68 -8.85 7.09
CA ASP A 138 3.76 -8.13 6.22
C ASP A 138 2.39 -8.76 6.33
N ILE A 139 1.55 -8.17 7.14
CA ILE A 139 0.23 -8.68 7.51
C ILE A 139 -0.81 -7.59 7.43
N LYS A 140 -2.05 -8.01 7.32
CA LYS A 140 -3.20 -7.14 7.43
C LYS A 140 -4.08 -7.59 8.59
N PHE A 141 -4.55 -6.62 9.35
CA PHE A 141 -5.46 -6.83 10.47
C PHE A 141 -6.72 -6.02 10.29
N LEU A 142 -7.84 -6.60 10.63
CA LEU A 142 -9.09 -5.91 10.84
C LEU A 142 -9.50 -6.07 12.30
N LYS A 143 -9.79 -4.96 12.97
CA LYS A 143 -10.36 -4.94 14.32
C LYS A 143 -11.67 -4.20 14.23
N VAL A 144 -12.71 -4.79 14.79
CA VAL A 144 -13.99 -4.15 14.96
C VAL A 144 -14.28 -4.00 16.43
N PHE A 145 -14.64 -2.81 16.85
CA PHE A 145 -14.96 -2.46 18.22
C PHE A 145 -16.42 -2.09 18.30
N ASP A 146 -17.14 -2.68 19.21
CA ASP A 146 -18.45 -2.21 19.62
C ASP A 146 -18.25 -0.93 20.45
N ILE A 147 -18.82 0.19 20.02
CA ILE A 147 -18.70 1.46 20.73
C ILE A 147 -19.43 1.41 22.06
N CYS A 148 -20.43 0.57 22.15
CA CYS A 148 -21.27 0.46 23.33
C CYS A 148 -21.31 -0.95 23.90
N ARG A 149 -20.23 -1.37 24.56
CA ARG A 149 -20.05 -2.73 25.06
C ARG A 149 -20.77 -3.06 26.37
N SER A 150 -20.92 -2.10 27.26
CA SER A 150 -21.60 -2.28 28.55
C SER A 150 -22.10 -0.93 29.07
N GLY A 151 -23.30 -0.93 29.65
CA GLY A 151 -23.87 0.27 30.27
C GLY A 151 -24.59 1.22 29.32
N CYS A 152 -24.70 0.89 28.06
CA CYS A 152 -25.55 1.67 27.15
C CYS A 152 -27.00 1.35 27.45
N LYS A 153 -27.76 2.36 27.80
CA LYS A 153 -29.21 2.28 28.01
C LYS A 153 -29.99 2.18 26.69
N TYR A 154 -29.49 1.36 25.75
CA TYR A 154 -30.31 1.00 24.60
C TYR A 154 -31.29 -0.06 25.04
N THR A 155 -32.51 0.37 25.33
CA THR A 155 -33.59 -0.46 25.89
C THR A 155 -34.13 -1.51 24.92
N ASN A 156 -33.76 -1.46 23.66
CA ASN A 156 -34.13 -2.46 22.67
C ASN A 156 -32.92 -2.82 21.83
N SER A 157 -32.58 -4.08 21.81
CA SER A 157 -31.55 -4.69 20.98
C SER A 157 -31.94 -4.74 19.49
N THR A 158 -32.55 -3.69 18.99
CA THR A 158 -32.73 -3.55 17.55
C THR A 158 -31.36 -3.32 16.93
N ILE A 159 -31.00 -4.24 16.09
CA ILE A 159 -29.71 -4.34 15.37
C ILE A 159 -29.36 -3.06 14.61
N TYR A 160 -30.34 -2.20 14.41
CA TYR A 160 -30.21 -0.93 13.69
C TYR A 160 -29.51 0.18 14.48
N ASP A 161 -29.39 0.04 15.81
CA ASP A 161 -28.89 1.10 16.68
C ASP A 161 -27.44 0.87 17.16
N LYS A 162 -26.82 -0.25 16.76
CA LYS A 162 -25.45 -0.54 17.16
C LYS A 162 -24.45 0.12 16.24
N TRP A 163 -23.58 0.90 16.85
CA TRP A 163 -22.47 1.56 16.19
C TRP A 163 -21.17 0.81 16.43
N TYR A 164 -20.40 0.60 15.39
CA TYR A 164 -19.12 -0.07 15.48
C TYR A 164 -18.01 0.83 14.91
N LEU A 165 -16.82 0.68 15.46
CA LEU A 165 -15.61 1.30 14.95
C LEU A 165 -14.73 0.21 14.33
N GLY A 166 -14.49 0.31 13.04
CA GLY A 166 -13.53 -0.53 12.35
C GLY A 166 -12.15 0.12 12.32
N LYS A 167 -11.12 -0.68 12.56
CA LYS A 167 -9.72 -0.31 12.36
C LYS A 167 -9.07 -1.33 11.44
N MET A 168 -8.67 -0.88 10.26
CA MET A 168 -7.83 -1.67 9.35
C MET A 168 -6.37 -1.27 9.54
N GLU A 169 -5.49 -2.25 9.68
CA GLU A 169 -4.04 -2.06 9.78
C GLU A 169 -3.36 -2.91 8.72
N ILE A 170 -2.49 -2.30 7.93
CA ILE A 170 -1.68 -2.97 6.91
C ILE A 170 -0.22 -2.71 7.22
N ASN A 171 0.52 -3.78 7.47
CA ASN A 171 1.95 -3.75 7.71
C ASN A 171 2.68 -4.21 6.46
N MET A 172 3.66 -3.43 6.03
CA MET A 172 4.49 -3.68 4.85
C MET A 172 5.96 -3.43 5.14
N ASN A 173 6.81 -3.90 4.24
CA ASN A 173 8.27 -3.78 4.33
C ASN A 173 8.80 -4.39 5.63
N ASP A 174 8.41 -5.63 5.87
CA ASP A 174 8.78 -6.42 7.06
C ASP A 174 8.33 -5.74 8.38
N GLY A 175 7.11 -5.20 8.35
CA GLY A 175 6.50 -4.53 9.49
C GLY A 175 6.99 -3.11 9.78
N LYS A 176 7.96 -2.60 9.01
CA LYS A 176 8.52 -1.26 9.21
C LYS A 176 7.58 -0.14 8.77
N LYS A 177 6.70 -0.40 7.83
CA LYS A 177 5.71 0.57 7.34
C LYS A 177 4.32 0.11 7.73
N LYS A 178 3.60 0.95 8.45
CA LYS A 178 2.23 0.68 8.89
C LYS A 178 1.27 1.71 8.32
N LYS A 179 0.15 1.23 7.80
CA LYS A 179 -0.96 2.07 7.36
C LYS A 179 -2.19 1.73 8.19
N TYR A 180 -2.84 2.74 8.71
CA TYR A 180 -4.08 2.63 9.47
C TYR A 180 -5.21 3.30 8.73
N LEU A 181 -6.40 2.68 8.76
CA LEU A 181 -7.66 3.29 8.37
C LEU A 181 -8.67 3.02 9.48
N TYR A 182 -9.29 4.08 9.97
CA TYR A 182 -10.41 4.00 10.90
C TYR A 182 -11.68 4.33 10.15
N PHE A 183 -12.73 3.56 10.37
CA PHE A 183 -14.02 3.77 9.73
C PHE A 183 -15.15 3.44 10.68
N GLN A 184 -16.25 4.12 10.51
CA GLN A 184 -17.46 3.95 11.31
C GLN A 184 -18.43 3.07 10.55
N ILE A 185 -19.09 2.18 11.28
CA ILE A 185 -20.11 1.27 10.75
C ILE A 185 -21.39 1.55 11.51
N HIS A 186 -22.38 2.04 10.79
CA HIS A 186 -23.69 2.41 11.32
C HIS A 186 -24.79 1.64 10.62
#